data_5c4d1bb8d8b77a4e1397a1f44aca8392
#
_entry.id   5c4d1bb8d8b77a4e1397a1f44aca8392
#
_cell.length_a   1.000
_cell.length_b   1.000
_cell.length_c   1.000
_cell.angle_alpha   90.00
_cell.angle_beta   90.00
_cell.angle_gamma   90.00
#
_symmetry.space_group_name_H-M   'P 1'
#
loop_
_entity.id
_entity.type
_entity.pdbx_description
1 polymer ?
#
loop_
_entity_poly.entity_id
_entity_poly.type
_entity_poly.pdbx_seq_one_letter_code
_entity_poly.pdbx_strand_id
1 'polypeptide(L)'
;RFNMMGVDLNRNWDQPVAPDHAPENLALETVLNNMCDGDNLPHLAIDLHNDNSGKIHVSNPVSNPQPYLANMQKFEQLMRQHTWFTEGSIGGNSGPTKTVSSFRNPGTFGEGLLQRYGIDACILELNCDWIAGLQKVPFGQDWELLGQQMCQVFLDYFDLRNST
;
A
#
# COMPACT_ATOMS: atom_id res chain seq x y z
N ARG A 1 -7.90 13.82 -4.63
CA ARG A 1 -8.82 12.70 -4.42
C ARG A 1 -9.86 12.59 -5.53
N PHE A 2 -10.52 13.67 -5.87
CA PHE A 2 -11.53 13.68 -6.92
C PHE A 2 -10.97 14.31 -8.19
N ASN A 3 -11.28 13.73 -9.35
CA ASN A 3 -10.99 14.37 -10.63
C ASN A 3 -11.99 15.49 -10.95
N MET A 4 -11.85 16.13 -12.11
CA MET A 4 -12.74 17.22 -12.54
C MET A 4 -14.20 16.79 -12.75
N MET A 5 -14.45 15.49 -12.91
CA MET A 5 -15.78 14.89 -13.04
C MET A 5 -16.40 14.53 -11.68
N GLY A 6 -15.71 14.80 -10.57
CA GLY A 6 -16.15 14.46 -9.23
C GLY A 6 -16.02 12.97 -8.88
N VAL A 7 -15.25 12.22 -9.66
CA VAL A 7 -15.01 10.79 -9.41
C VAL A 7 -13.90 10.63 -8.40
N ASP A 8 -14.12 9.81 -7.36
CA ASP A 8 -13.08 9.38 -6.43
C ASP A 8 -12.17 8.38 -7.13
N LEU A 9 -10.92 8.80 -7.45
CA LEU A 9 -9.97 8.00 -8.19
C LEU A 9 -9.45 6.76 -7.44
N ASN A 10 -9.69 6.69 -6.13
CA ASN A 10 -9.40 5.50 -5.33
C ASN A 10 -10.66 4.64 -5.09
N ARG A 11 -11.50 4.53 -6.11
CA ARG A 11 -12.69 3.67 -6.11
C ARG A 11 -12.84 2.96 -7.45
N ASN A 12 -13.61 1.88 -7.44
CA ASN A 12 -13.98 1.08 -8.62
C ASN A 12 -12.79 0.37 -9.29
N TRP A 13 -11.72 0.11 -8.56
CA TRP A 13 -10.57 -0.66 -9.06
C TRP A 13 -10.81 -2.18 -9.12
N ASP A 14 -11.90 -2.66 -8.52
CA ASP A 14 -12.37 -4.04 -8.55
C ASP A 14 -12.98 -4.45 -9.92
N GLN A 15 -13.13 -3.51 -10.83
CA GLN A 15 -13.68 -3.68 -12.17
C GLN A 15 -12.89 -2.86 -13.20
N PRO A 16 -13.06 -3.15 -14.51
CA PRO A 16 -12.43 -2.35 -15.56
C PRO A 16 -12.81 -0.86 -15.45
N VAL A 17 -11.84 0.00 -15.68
CA VAL A 17 -12.03 1.44 -15.54
C VAL A 17 -12.97 1.99 -16.62
N ALA A 18 -13.93 2.81 -16.23
CA ALA A 18 -14.80 3.54 -17.15
C ALA A 18 -14.05 4.75 -17.76
N PRO A 19 -13.73 4.74 -19.06
CA PRO A 19 -12.85 5.74 -19.68
C PRO A 19 -13.41 7.16 -19.63
N ASP A 20 -14.72 7.31 -19.71
CA ASP A 20 -15.38 8.61 -19.75
C ASP A 20 -15.41 9.32 -18.39
N HIS A 21 -15.24 8.56 -17.30
CA HIS A 21 -15.36 9.09 -15.95
C HIS A 21 -14.02 9.21 -15.21
N ALA A 22 -13.08 8.33 -15.49
CA ALA A 22 -11.79 8.27 -14.81
C ALA A 22 -10.63 8.02 -15.79
N PRO A 23 -10.33 8.96 -16.70
CA PRO A 23 -9.25 8.79 -17.68
C PRO A 23 -7.87 8.63 -17.01
N GLU A 24 -7.67 9.19 -15.83
CA GLU A 24 -6.45 9.02 -15.03
C GLU A 24 -6.25 7.56 -14.61
N ASN A 25 -7.32 6.93 -14.13
CA ASN A 25 -7.29 5.52 -13.75
C ASN A 25 -7.10 4.64 -14.99
N LEU A 26 -7.74 4.97 -16.11
CA LEU A 26 -7.57 4.24 -17.37
C LEU A 26 -6.11 4.27 -17.85
N ALA A 27 -5.44 5.40 -17.74
CA ALA A 27 -4.03 5.52 -18.10
C ALA A 27 -3.16 4.56 -17.26
N LEU A 28 -3.38 4.50 -15.95
CA LEU A 28 -2.67 3.59 -15.06
C LEU A 28 -3.05 2.12 -15.33
N GLU A 29 -4.33 1.82 -15.53
CA GLU A 29 -4.78 0.47 -15.89
C GLU A 29 -4.14 -0.02 -17.19
N THR A 30 -4.00 0.87 -18.18
CA THR A 30 -3.32 0.54 -19.43
C THR A 30 -1.85 0.16 -19.21
N VAL A 31 -1.15 0.88 -18.34
CA VAL A 31 0.24 0.55 -17.97
C VAL A 31 0.31 -0.82 -17.30
N LEU A 32 -0.59 -1.08 -16.34
CA LEU A 32 -0.64 -2.36 -15.63
C LEU A 32 -0.94 -3.54 -16.58
N ASN A 33 -1.86 -3.37 -17.50
CA ASN A 33 -2.18 -4.39 -18.50
C ASN A 33 -0.96 -4.69 -19.39
N ASN A 34 -0.25 -3.66 -19.86
CA ASN A 34 0.97 -3.84 -20.64
C ASN A 34 2.09 -4.55 -19.84
N MET A 35 2.20 -4.28 -18.55
CA MET A 35 3.13 -4.98 -17.68
C MET A 35 2.74 -6.46 -17.50
N CYS A 36 1.44 -6.74 -17.35
CA CYS A 36 0.90 -8.09 -17.26
C CYS A 36 1.23 -8.90 -18.52
N ASP A 37 0.96 -8.34 -19.70
CA ASP A 37 1.21 -8.98 -21.00
C ASP A 37 2.71 -9.26 -21.23
N GLY A 38 3.59 -8.48 -20.63
CA GLY A 38 5.05 -8.62 -20.70
C GLY A 38 5.67 -9.48 -19.59
N ASP A 39 4.91 -10.13 -18.72
CA ASP A 39 5.39 -10.84 -17.52
C ASP A 39 6.23 -9.96 -16.57
N ASN A 40 5.93 -8.66 -16.53
CA ASN A 40 6.68 -7.66 -15.74
C ASN A 40 5.84 -6.99 -14.66
N LEU A 41 4.89 -7.71 -14.08
CA LEU A 41 4.06 -7.17 -13.01
C LEU A 41 4.90 -6.78 -11.78
N PRO A 42 4.58 -5.66 -11.13
CA PRO A 42 5.18 -5.32 -9.85
C PRO A 42 4.92 -6.41 -8.80
N HIS A 43 5.91 -6.70 -7.99
CA HIS A 43 5.75 -7.63 -6.86
C HIS A 43 5.12 -6.96 -5.64
N LEU A 44 5.19 -5.63 -5.57
CA LEU A 44 4.63 -4.83 -4.48
C LEU A 44 4.14 -3.49 -5.03
N ALA A 45 2.96 -3.09 -4.60
CA ALA A 45 2.43 -1.75 -4.83
C ALA A 45 2.05 -1.09 -3.51
N ILE A 46 2.41 0.16 -3.35
CA ILE A 46 2.12 0.95 -2.15
C ILE A 46 1.35 2.20 -2.58
N ASP A 47 0.11 2.31 -2.12
CA ASP A 47 -0.71 3.50 -2.30
C ASP A 47 -0.43 4.45 -1.12
N LEU A 48 0.23 5.57 -1.40
CA LEU A 48 0.64 6.52 -0.36
C LEU A 48 -0.48 7.49 -0.05
N HIS A 49 -0.93 7.45 1.18
CA HIS A 49 -1.94 8.33 1.74
C HIS A 49 -1.44 8.99 3.01
N ASN A 50 -2.24 9.90 3.54
CA ASN A 50 -2.01 10.49 4.85
C ASN A 50 -3.32 10.68 5.60
N ASP A 51 -3.27 10.44 6.89
CA ASP A 51 -4.36 10.66 7.83
C ASP A 51 -3.81 11.17 9.18
N ASN A 52 -4.59 11.07 10.22
CA ASN A 52 -4.18 11.45 11.58
C ASN A 52 -3.86 10.24 12.48
N SER A 53 -3.79 9.03 11.94
CA SER A 53 -3.58 7.81 12.73
C SER A 53 -2.30 7.05 12.40
N GLY A 54 -1.86 7.09 11.16
CA GLY A 54 -0.73 6.32 10.67
C GLY A 54 -1.01 4.80 10.68
N LYS A 55 -1.17 4.16 9.52
CA LYS A 55 -1.50 2.72 9.44
C LYS A 55 -1.07 2.12 8.11
N ILE A 56 -0.87 0.81 8.12
CA ILE A 56 -0.82 0.03 6.88
C ILE A 56 -2.16 -0.70 6.75
N HIS A 57 -2.93 -0.35 5.72
CA HIS A 57 -4.16 -1.05 5.39
C HIS A 57 -3.89 -2.11 4.34
N VAL A 58 -4.39 -3.30 4.59
CA VAL A 58 -4.24 -4.46 3.70
C VAL A 58 -5.60 -5.00 3.29
N SER A 59 -5.66 -5.60 2.12
CA SER A 59 -6.85 -6.26 1.62
C SER A 59 -7.10 -7.57 2.35
N ASN A 60 -8.35 -8.05 2.28
CA ASN A 60 -8.71 -9.38 2.77
C ASN A 60 -9.04 -10.28 1.56
N PRO A 61 -8.04 -10.95 0.97
CA PRO A 61 -8.26 -11.76 -0.22
C PRO A 61 -9.20 -12.92 0.08
N VAL A 62 -10.11 -13.19 -0.85
CA VAL A 62 -11.12 -14.25 -0.73
C VAL A 62 -10.47 -15.62 -0.90
N SER A 63 -9.42 -15.72 -1.72
CA SER A 63 -8.72 -16.95 -2.03
C SER A 63 -7.27 -16.91 -1.59
N ASN A 64 -6.83 -17.96 -0.88
CA ASN A 64 -5.46 -18.17 -0.43
C ASN A 64 -4.77 -16.91 0.18
N PRO A 65 -5.29 -16.38 1.29
CA PRO A 65 -4.80 -15.11 1.85
C PRO A 65 -3.39 -15.22 2.45
N GLN A 66 -2.90 -16.41 2.75
CA GLN A 66 -1.69 -16.61 3.55
C GLN A 66 -0.41 -16.03 2.94
N PRO A 67 -0.07 -16.23 1.66
CA PRO A 67 1.13 -15.66 1.10
C PRO A 67 1.09 -14.12 1.14
N TYR A 68 -0.03 -13.53 0.75
CA TYR A 68 -0.21 -12.09 0.77
C TYR A 68 -0.07 -11.50 2.17
N LEU A 69 -0.75 -12.07 3.15
CA LEU A 69 -0.69 -11.57 4.53
C LEU A 69 0.70 -11.72 5.13
N ALA A 70 1.40 -12.81 4.84
CA ALA A 70 2.79 -13.01 5.27
C ALA A 70 3.71 -11.94 4.67
N ASN A 71 3.55 -11.63 3.37
CA ASN A 71 4.32 -10.59 2.70
C ASN A 71 4.03 -9.20 3.29
N MET A 72 2.77 -8.89 3.57
CA MET A 72 2.41 -7.61 4.20
C MET A 72 2.92 -7.49 5.63
N GLN A 73 2.92 -8.58 6.39
CA GLN A 73 3.53 -8.63 7.72
C GLN A 73 5.05 -8.44 7.66
N LYS A 74 5.73 -9.08 6.69
CA LYS A 74 7.16 -8.85 6.43
C LYS A 74 7.41 -7.37 6.12
N PHE A 75 6.62 -6.78 5.24
CA PHE A 75 6.73 -5.36 4.90
C PHE A 75 6.56 -4.46 6.12
N GLU A 76 5.51 -4.65 6.93
CA GLU A 76 5.31 -3.88 8.16
C GLU A 76 6.49 -4.02 9.13
N GLN A 77 6.97 -5.24 9.34
CA GLN A 77 8.12 -5.49 10.23
C GLN A 77 9.36 -4.71 9.76
N LEU A 78 9.65 -4.73 8.46
CA LEU A 78 10.78 -4.00 7.89
C LEU A 78 10.59 -2.48 7.95
N MET A 79 9.38 -1.98 7.75
CA MET A 79 9.06 -0.56 7.97
C MET A 79 9.40 -0.13 9.39
N ARG A 80 8.98 -0.90 10.39
CA ARG A 80 9.27 -0.62 11.80
C ARG A 80 10.76 -0.74 12.15
N GLN A 81 11.47 -1.64 11.49
CA GLN A 81 12.89 -1.88 11.74
C GLN A 81 13.79 -0.81 11.14
N HIS A 82 13.45 -0.31 9.95
CA HIS A 82 14.34 0.54 9.16
C HIS A 82 13.90 2.00 9.06
N THR A 83 12.67 2.31 9.48
CA THR A 83 12.13 3.68 9.36
C THR A 83 11.65 4.22 10.71
N TRP A 84 11.30 5.50 10.72
CA TRP A 84 10.65 6.12 11.86
C TRP A 84 9.16 5.73 12.00
N PHE A 85 8.60 4.95 11.07
CA PHE A 85 7.20 4.52 11.12
C PHE A 85 7.01 3.49 12.24
N THR A 86 6.37 3.89 13.33
CA THR A 86 6.10 3.05 14.49
C THR A 86 4.63 2.89 14.81
N GLU A 87 3.78 3.71 14.17
CA GLU A 87 2.34 3.73 14.36
C GLU A 87 1.65 2.63 13.57
N GLY A 88 0.45 2.30 14.02
CA GLY A 88 -0.38 1.31 13.40
C GLY A 88 0.20 -0.10 13.45
N SER A 89 -0.61 -1.06 13.24
CA SER A 89 -0.22 -2.43 12.95
C SER A 89 -1.17 -3.00 11.92
N ILE A 90 -0.68 -3.93 11.11
CA ILE A 90 -1.55 -4.76 10.29
C ILE A 90 -2.44 -5.54 11.25
N GLY A 91 -3.72 -5.16 11.32
CA GLY A 91 -4.69 -5.82 12.20
C GLY A 91 -5.05 -5.11 13.50
N GLY A 92 -4.59 -3.86 13.73
CA GLY A 92 -5.00 -3.07 14.91
C GLY A 92 -4.44 -3.57 16.24
N ASN A 93 -4.59 -2.76 17.29
CA ASN A 93 -4.08 -2.95 18.65
C ASN A 93 -4.71 -4.14 19.40
N SER A 94 -4.64 -5.32 18.90
CA SER A 94 -5.21 -6.46 19.63
C SER A 94 -4.49 -7.72 19.20
N GLY A 95 -3.66 -8.20 20.07
CA GLY A 95 -3.04 -9.51 20.12
C GLY A 95 -3.19 -10.52 18.97
N PRO A 96 -2.53 -11.64 18.99
CA PRO A 96 -2.36 -12.53 17.84
C PRO A 96 -3.63 -13.14 17.24
N THR A 97 -4.80 -12.69 17.61
CA THR A 97 -6.09 -13.30 17.23
C THR A 97 -7.14 -12.32 16.69
N LYS A 98 -6.85 -11.03 16.58
CA LYS A 98 -7.83 -10.13 15.95
C LYS A 98 -7.41 -9.80 14.53
N THR A 99 -8.01 -10.61 13.67
CA THR A 99 -8.44 -10.27 12.32
C THR A 99 -7.86 -8.94 11.83
N VAL A 100 -6.95 -9.08 10.89
CA VAL A 100 -6.71 -8.04 9.89
C VAL A 100 -7.98 -7.23 9.78
N SER A 101 -7.93 -5.97 10.13
CA SER A 101 -9.06 -5.08 9.89
C SER A 101 -9.26 -5.12 8.40
N SER A 102 -10.14 -6.00 7.97
CA SER A 102 -10.55 -6.11 6.59
C SER A 102 -11.25 -4.82 6.27
N PHE A 103 -10.47 -3.85 5.86
CA PHE A 103 -10.99 -2.63 5.29
C PHE A 103 -11.58 -3.02 3.94
N ARG A 104 -12.78 -3.58 3.97
CA ARG A 104 -13.60 -3.76 2.78
C ARG A 104 -14.15 -2.39 2.37
N ASN A 105 -13.28 -1.57 1.80
CA ASN A 105 -13.74 -0.62 0.81
C ASN A 105 -13.54 -1.29 -0.55
N PRO A 106 -14.58 -1.98 -1.05
CA PRO A 106 -14.48 -2.62 -2.35
C PRO A 106 -14.08 -1.58 -3.38
N GLY A 107 -13.11 -1.94 -4.21
CA GLY A 107 -12.66 -1.09 -5.29
C GLY A 107 -11.65 -0.02 -4.93
N THR A 108 -10.96 -0.08 -3.79
CA THR A 108 -9.73 0.72 -3.61
C THR A 108 -8.63 0.23 -4.54
N PHE A 109 -7.66 1.10 -4.85
CA PHE A 109 -6.54 0.78 -5.73
C PHE A 109 -5.82 -0.51 -5.28
N GLY A 110 -5.39 -0.56 -4.01
CA GLY A 110 -4.69 -1.73 -3.49
C GLY A 110 -5.50 -3.02 -3.54
N GLU A 111 -6.80 -2.95 -3.28
CA GLU A 111 -7.67 -4.12 -3.38
C GLU A 111 -7.84 -4.59 -4.82
N GLY A 112 -8.04 -3.64 -5.75
CA GLY A 112 -8.15 -3.95 -7.17
C GLY A 112 -6.87 -4.56 -7.75
N LEU A 113 -5.70 -4.06 -7.36
CA LEU A 113 -4.41 -4.62 -7.78
C LEU A 113 -4.25 -6.07 -7.33
N LEU A 114 -4.59 -6.37 -6.08
CA LEU A 114 -4.51 -7.72 -5.56
C LEU A 114 -5.51 -8.66 -6.27
N GLN A 115 -6.76 -8.22 -6.42
CA GLN A 115 -7.82 -9.06 -6.97
C GLN A 115 -7.69 -9.32 -8.46
N ARG A 116 -7.31 -8.30 -9.23
CA ARG A 116 -7.28 -8.36 -10.69
C ARG A 116 -5.95 -8.80 -11.26
N TYR A 117 -4.87 -8.46 -10.60
CA TYR A 117 -3.51 -8.67 -11.11
C TYR A 117 -2.67 -9.59 -10.23
N GLY A 118 -3.12 -9.91 -9.02
CA GLY A 118 -2.34 -10.71 -8.07
C GLY A 118 -1.12 -9.97 -7.51
N ILE A 119 -1.09 -8.63 -7.61
CA ILE A 119 -0.01 -7.80 -7.08
C ILE A 119 -0.22 -7.63 -5.58
N ASP A 120 0.80 -7.91 -4.78
CA ASP A 120 0.80 -7.58 -3.37
C ASP A 120 0.68 -6.07 -3.20
N ALA A 121 -0.37 -5.60 -2.56
CA ALA A 121 -0.65 -4.17 -2.45
C ALA A 121 -1.15 -3.78 -1.07
N CYS A 122 -0.75 -2.59 -0.62
CA CYS A 122 -1.25 -1.99 0.61
C CYS A 122 -1.46 -0.48 0.46
N ILE A 123 -2.25 0.10 1.36
CA ILE A 123 -2.31 1.55 1.55
C ILE A 123 -1.45 1.89 2.77
N LEU A 124 -0.48 2.76 2.58
CA LEU A 124 0.34 3.30 3.66
C LEU A 124 -0.20 4.69 4.03
N GLU A 125 -0.98 4.74 5.11
CA GLU A 125 -1.43 5.99 5.71
C GLU A 125 -0.36 6.54 6.63
N LEU A 126 0.19 7.70 6.30
CA LEU A 126 1.19 8.38 7.10
C LEU A 126 0.50 9.41 8.01
N ASN A 127 0.88 9.45 9.29
CA ASN A 127 0.30 10.42 10.21
C ASN A 127 0.80 11.82 9.90
N CYS A 128 -0.12 12.73 9.49
CA CYS A 128 0.21 14.11 9.14
C CYS A 128 0.15 15.08 10.32
N ASP A 129 -0.31 14.65 11.48
CA ASP A 129 -0.44 15.48 12.67
C ASP A 129 0.73 15.27 13.65
N TRP A 130 1.18 14.02 13.82
CA TRP A 130 2.24 13.68 14.78
C TRP A 130 2.96 12.40 14.39
N ILE A 131 4.28 12.45 14.29
CA ILE A 131 5.12 11.28 14.05
C ILE A 131 5.63 10.74 15.40
N ALA A 132 5.05 9.63 15.86
CA ALA A 132 5.41 9.03 17.13
C ALA A 132 6.87 8.58 17.18
N GLY A 133 7.40 8.02 16.11
CA GLY A 133 8.79 7.58 16.01
C GLY A 133 9.81 8.72 16.06
N LEU A 134 9.42 9.95 15.72
CA LEU A 134 10.26 11.15 15.79
C LEU A 134 9.85 12.11 16.91
N GLN A 135 8.75 11.87 17.58
CA GLN A 135 8.19 12.69 18.66
C GLN A 135 7.97 14.15 18.24
N LYS A 136 7.41 14.37 17.04
CA LYS A 136 7.21 15.73 16.47
C LYS A 136 6.11 15.77 15.43
N VAL A 137 5.65 16.99 15.13
CA VAL A 137 4.83 17.28 13.94
C VAL A 137 5.68 17.11 12.69
N PRO A 138 5.17 16.46 11.62
CA PRO A 138 5.94 16.24 10.41
C PRO A 138 6.21 17.51 9.60
N PHE A 139 7.37 17.52 8.96
CA PHE A 139 7.78 18.51 7.98
C PHE A 139 8.29 17.80 6.71
N GLY A 140 8.50 18.53 5.63
CA GLY A 140 8.96 17.97 4.35
C GLY A 140 10.20 17.08 4.47
N GLN A 141 11.17 17.48 5.30
CA GLN A 141 12.40 16.71 5.54
C GLN A 141 12.15 15.32 6.18
N ASP A 142 11.08 15.16 6.95
CA ASP A 142 10.74 13.88 7.57
C ASP A 142 10.23 12.87 6.53
N TRP A 143 9.54 13.37 5.51
CA TRP A 143 9.09 12.55 4.37
C TRP A 143 10.26 12.17 3.47
N GLU A 144 11.22 13.07 3.25
CA GLU A 144 12.46 12.76 2.56
C GLU A 144 13.26 11.68 3.31
N LEU A 145 13.36 11.81 4.64
CA LEU A 145 14.01 10.80 5.48
C LEU A 145 13.30 9.45 5.37
N LEU A 146 11.95 9.42 5.39
CA LEU A 146 11.20 8.18 5.19
C LEU A 146 11.55 7.53 3.85
N GLY A 147 11.56 8.32 2.77
CA GLY A 147 11.91 7.83 1.44
C GLY A 147 13.31 7.21 1.40
N GLN A 148 14.29 7.84 2.02
CA GLN A 148 15.65 7.30 2.15
C GLN A 148 15.68 5.98 2.94
N GLN A 149 14.97 5.94 4.07
CA GLN A 149 14.88 4.75 4.91
C GLN A 149 14.16 3.58 4.20
N MET A 150 13.15 3.88 3.39
CA MET A 150 12.43 2.86 2.60
C MET A 150 13.33 2.14 1.60
N CYS A 151 14.42 2.73 1.15
CA CYS A 151 15.39 2.00 0.32
C CYS A 151 15.89 0.73 1.00
N GLN A 152 16.15 0.79 2.32
CA GLN A 152 16.57 -0.37 3.09
C GLN A 152 15.44 -1.38 3.26
N VAL A 153 14.20 -0.91 3.45
CA VAL A 153 13.01 -1.77 3.50
C VAL A 153 12.90 -2.59 2.22
N PHE A 154 13.05 -1.96 1.04
CA PHE A 154 12.95 -2.67 -0.24
C PHE A 154 14.10 -3.65 -0.47
N LEU A 155 15.34 -3.27 -0.10
CA LEU A 155 16.48 -4.19 -0.21
C LEU A 155 16.24 -5.48 0.59
N ASP A 156 15.70 -5.38 1.79
CA ASP A 156 15.44 -6.53 2.65
C ASP A 156 14.12 -7.25 2.28
N TYR A 157 13.12 -6.51 1.81
CA TYR A 157 11.84 -7.09 1.38
C TYR A 157 12.03 -8.02 0.18
N PHE A 158 12.84 -7.62 -0.80
CA PHE A 158 13.12 -8.37 -2.01
C PHE A 158 14.37 -9.26 -1.91
N ASP A 159 15.01 -9.35 -0.74
CA ASP A 159 16.22 -10.14 -0.50
C ASP A 159 17.39 -9.81 -1.46
N LEU A 160 17.47 -8.55 -1.91
CA LEU A 160 18.42 -8.11 -2.94
C LEU A 160 19.89 -8.10 -2.47
N ARG A 161 20.15 -8.19 -1.16
CA ARG A 161 21.50 -8.23 -0.60
C ARG A 161 22.27 -9.51 -0.89
N ASN A 162 21.55 -10.61 -1.15
CA ASN A 162 22.13 -11.92 -1.35
C ASN A 162 22.29 -12.27 -2.83
N SER A 163 22.01 -11.32 -3.73
CA SER A 163 22.02 -11.54 -5.17
C SER A 163 23.28 -11.03 -5.89
N THR A 164 24.33 -10.67 -5.10
CA THR A 164 25.65 -10.20 -5.62
C THR A 164 26.76 -11.20 -5.35
#